data_418936eca106119921f5fdcf1659179b
#
_entry.id   418936eca106119921f5fdcf1659179b
#
_cell.length_a   1.000
_cell.length_b   1.000
_cell.length_c   1.000
_cell.angle_alpha   90.00
_cell.angle_beta   90.00
_cell.angle_gamma   90.00
#
_symmetry.space_group_name_H-M   'P 1'
#
loop_
_entity.id
_entity.type
_entity.pdbx_description
1 polymer ?
#
loop_
_entity_poly.entity_id
_entity_poly.type
_entity_poly.pdbx_seq_one_letter_code
_entity_poly.pdbx_strand_id
1 'polypeptide(L)'
;MYETYWKKLGDQRSNIVIIPGHQSLSYFSDKNHLCWYLEPKLEEEIKSLHNLVGNAVVENHHIVIGTGSSQLIQAAFYALSHCPNEQPEPVNVVSAAPYYSGYQDLADFLRSGLFKWAGDANSFHDENRSYIEVVKSPNNPDGVIRKAVVNGAKGMAIHDLAYYWPQYTAVTSPADHDVMLFTLSKSTGHAGSRIGWALVRDKEVAKKMVKFIEINTVGVSKEAQLRAATILRIVSDSCRRHTYPDMENFFEHSKKIMDGRWKRLTDVVKRSDLFSVTKYPIQHCNFMGCFTETHPAFAWMKCKEGVDGEKLFREQKIQTRSGRRFGSDEEYVRVSMVGRDHEFDIFVQRLSSVESCMGTK
;
A
#
# COMPACT_ATOMS: atom_id res chain seq x y z
N MET A 1 -5.87 6.00 -13.85
CA MET A 1 -6.43 6.73 -12.69
C MET A 1 -5.65 8.01 -12.40
N TYR A 2 -4.38 7.91 -11.99
CA TYR A 2 -3.60 9.10 -11.61
C TYR A 2 -3.09 9.94 -12.79
N GLU A 3 -2.92 9.32 -13.95
CA GLU A 3 -2.29 9.93 -15.13
C GLU A 3 -3.01 11.20 -15.60
N THR A 4 -4.34 11.20 -15.57
CA THR A 4 -5.16 12.35 -15.98
C THR A 4 -4.93 13.56 -15.10
N TYR A 5 -4.85 13.37 -13.79
CA TYR A 5 -4.56 14.45 -12.85
C TYR A 5 -3.18 15.06 -13.10
N TRP A 6 -2.15 14.20 -13.18
CA TRP A 6 -0.77 14.68 -13.35
C TRP A 6 -0.52 15.29 -14.73
N LYS A 7 -1.17 14.80 -15.79
CA LYS A 7 -1.13 15.41 -17.12
C LYS A 7 -1.83 16.78 -17.16
N LYS A 8 -2.94 16.93 -16.42
CA LYS A 8 -3.66 18.21 -16.33
C LYS A 8 -2.80 19.31 -15.68
N LEU A 9 -1.98 18.95 -14.69
CA LEU A 9 -1.01 19.89 -14.10
C LEU A 9 0.10 20.26 -15.09
N GLY A 10 0.37 19.41 -16.08
CA GLY A 10 1.33 19.67 -17.15
C GLY A 10 2.74 19.90 -16.64
N ASP A 11 3.52 20.66 -17.44
CA ASP A 11 4.89 21.04 -17.13
C ASP A 11 4.97 22.37 -16.34
N GLN A 12 3.98 22.62 -15.49
CA GLN A 12 4.05 23.80 -14.60
C GLN A 12 5.32 23.73 -13.75
N ARG A 13 5.97 24.87 -13.53
CA ARG A 13 7.24 24.94 -12.75
C ARG A 13 7.16 24.28 -11.37
N SER A 14 5.98 24.24 -10.76
CA SER A 14 5.73 23.54 -9.50
C SER A 14 5.96 22.01 -9.56
N ASN A 15 5.87 21.42 -10.75
CA ASN A 15 6.04 19.98 -10.98
C ASN A 15 7.45 19.58 -11.40
N ILE A 16 8.31 20.58 -11.64
CA ILE A 16 9.68 20.36 -12.11
C ILE A 16 10.61 20.38 -10.92
N VAL A 17 11.46 19.35 -10.83
CA VAL A 17 12.56 19.30 -9.86
C VAL A 17 13.86 19.58 -10.59
N ILE A 18 14.49 20.70 -10.26
CA ILE A 18 15.82 21.06 -10.75
C ILE A 18 16.81 20.73 -9.65
N ILE A 19 17.76 19.85 -9.95
CA ILE A 19 18.81 19.43 -9.03
C ILE A 19 20.14 19.98 -9.55
N PRO A 20 20.72 20.98 -8.87
CA PRO A 20 22.03 21.50 -9.25
C PRO A 20 23.12 20.43 -9.17
N GLY A 21 24.14 20.49 -10.03
CA GLY A 21 25.20 19.49 -10.11
C GLY A 21 26.06 19.35 -8.84
N HIS A 22 26.03 20.32 -7.92
CA HIS A 22 26.70 20.23 -6.62
C HIS A 22 25.84 19.60 -5.53
N GLN A 23 24.55 19.36 -5.79
CA GLN A 23 23.65 18.70 -4.83
C GLN A 23 23.86 17.18 -4.87
N SER A 24 23.58 16.50 -3.77
CA SER A 24 23.70 15.03 -3.67
C SER A 24 25.13 14.48 -3.77
N LEU A 25 26.15 15.29 -3.52
CA LEU A 25 27.55 14.84 -3.46
C LEU A 25 27.88 14.00 -2.21
N SER A 26 27.09 14.14 -1.15
CA SER A 26 27.28 13.41 0.11
C SER A 26 26.19 12.35 0.28
N TYR A 27 26.51 11.23 0.91
CA TYR A 27 25.51 10.25 1.38
C TYR A 27 24.63 10.83 2.48
N PHE A 28 25.16 11.74 3.30
CA PHE A 28 24.46 12.30 4.46
C PHE A 28 23.56 13.45 4.04
N SER A 29 22.32 13.43 4.53
CA SER A 29 21.43 14.58 4.52
C SER A 29 21.51 15.35 5.83
N ASP A 30 21.42 14.63 6.97
CA ASP A 30 21.69 15.16 8.31
C ASP A 30 22.39 14.07 9.16
N LYS A 31 23.65 14.30 9.56
CA LYS A 31 24.45 13.35 10.34
C LYS A 31 23.91 13.14 11.76
N ASN A 32 23.13 14.06 12.30
CA ASN A 32 22.57 13.99 13.63
C ASN A 32 21.19 13.34 13.66
N HIS A 33 20.57 13.18 12.49
CA HIS A 33 19.28 12.53 12.38
C HIS A 33 19.41 11.00 12.42
N LEU A 34 18.46 10.31 13.07
CA LEU A 34 18.46 8.85 13.16
C LEU A 34 18.51 8.22 11.76
N CYS A 35 17.67 8.69 10.86
CA CYS A 35 17.69 8.32 9.44
C CYS A 35 18.56 9.32 8.66
N TRP A 36 19.87 9.23 8.82
CA TRP A 36 20.87 10.21 8.36
C TRP A 36 20.85 10.50 6.85
N TYR A 37 20.23 9.64 6.05
CA TYR A 37 20.07 9.81 4.61
C TYR A 37 18.68 10.36 4.21
N LEU A 38 17.79 10.64 5.16
CA LEU A 38 16.48 11.25 4.90
C LEU A 38 16.64 12.73 4.59
N GLU A 39 16.13 13.16 3.43
CA GLU A 39 16.09 14.57 3.04
C GLU A 39 15.09 15.34 3.90
N PRO A 40 15.52 16.45 4.56
CA PRO A 40 14.65 17.23 5.46
C PRO A 40 13.33 17.69 4.81
N LYS A 41 13.39 18.09 3.53
CA LYS A 41 12.19 18.47 2.78
C LYS A 41 11.19 17.33 2.63
N LEU A 42 11.68 16.10 2.45
CA LEU A 42 10.79 14.95 2.34
C LEU A 42 10.15 14.62 3.69
N GLU A 43 10.90 14.73 4.77
CA GLU A 43 10.39 14.55 6.13
C GLU A 43 9.25 15.54 6.43
N GLU A 44 9.48 16.83 6.13
CA GLU A 44 8.48 17.89 6.31
C GLU A 44 7.19 17.59 5.52
N GLU A 45 7.31 17.20 4.25
CA GLU A 45 6.16 16.94 3.39
C GLU A 45 5.41 15.65 3.79
N ILE A 46 6.10 14.63 4.30
CA ILE A 46 5.46 13.44 4.87
C ILE A 46 4.62 13.84 6.08
N LYS A 47 5.19 14.58 7.03
CA LYS A 47 4.48 15.06 8.23
C LYS A 47 3.28 15.92 7.85
N SER A 48 3.49 16.88 6.94
CA SER A 48 2.45 17.79 6.45
C SER A 48 1.28 17.03 5.83
N LEU A 49 1.55 16.04 4.97
CA LEU A 49 0.51 15.26 4.30
C LEU A 49 -0.30 14.41 5.30
N HIS A 50 0.36 13.70 6.23
CA HIS A 50 -0.35 12.90 7.22
C HIS A 50 -1.21 13.74 8.15
N ASN A 51 -0.70 14.89 8.61
CA ASN A 51 -1.46 15.83 9.44
C ASN A 51 -2.65 16.42 8.68
N LEU A 52 -2.51 16.70 7.39
CA LEU A 52 -3.58 17.21 6.55
C LEU A 52 -4.68 16.17 6.29
N VAL A 53 -4.28 14.94 5.98
CA VAL A 53 -5.21 13.82 5.69
C VAL A 53 -5.80 13.23 6.96
N GLY A 54 -5.08 13.28 8.08
CA GLY A 54 -5.50 12.71 9.37
C GLY A 54 -5.51 11.18 9.37
N ASN A 55 -4.69 10.53 8.53
CA ASN A 55 -4.69 9.08 8.39
C ASN A 55 -3.64 8.36 9.23
N ALA A 56 -2.68 9.08 9.82
CA ALA A 56 -1.70 8.51 10.75
C ALA A 56 -1.20 9.53 11.76
N VAL A 57 -0.90 9.09 12.96
CA VAL A 57 -0.17 9.86 13.98
C VAL A 57 1.31 9.84 13.60
N VAL A 58 1.90 11.03 13.42
CA VAL A 58 3.33 11.19 13.09
C VAL A 58 4.17 11.61 14.29
N GLU A 59 3.54 12.21 15.28
CA GLU A 59 4.16 12.61 16.54
C GLU A 59 4.65 11.36 17.28
N ASN A 60 5.83 11.46 17.90
CA ASN A 60 6.47 10.37 18.63
C ASN A 60 6.82 9.13 17.77
N HIS A 61 6.87 9.30 16.44
CA HIS A 61 7.37 8.28 15.53
C HIS A 61 8.62 8.76 14.80
N HIS A 62 9.57 7.87 14.64
CA HIS A 62 10.74 8.07 13.79
C HIS A 62 10.41 7.74 12.34
N ILE A 63 10.75 8.63 11.41
CA ILE A 63 10.56 8.39 9.98
C ILE A 63 11.78 7.65 9.43
N VAL A 64 11.55 6.48 8.86
CA VAL A 64 12.55 5.69 8.13
C VAL A 64 12.14 5.59 6.67
N ILE A 65 12.99 6.09 5.76
CA ILE A 65 12.74 6.06 4.31
C ILE A 65 13.34 4.80 3.69
N GLY A 66 12.66 4.22 2.69
CA GLY A 66 13.13 3.04 1.96
C GLY A 66 12.83 3.11 0.47
N THR A 67 13.49 2.26 -0.29
CA THR A 67 13.26 2.08 -1.74
C THR A 67 11.92 1.36 -1.98
N GLY A 68 10.82 2.04 -1.66
CA GLY A 68 9.47 1.51 -1.60
C GLY A 68 9.19 0.68 -0.35
N SER A 69 7.91 0.36 -0.11
CA SER A 69 7.49 -0.42 1.06
C SER A 69 8.06 -1.84 1.11
N SER A 70 8.46 -2.43 -0.02
CA SER A 70 9.06 -3.77 -0.04
C SER A 70 10.38 -3.82 0.75
N GLN A 71 11.27 -2.84 0.58
CA GLN A 71 12.50 -2.75 1.36
C GLN A 71 12.20 -2.48 2.84
N LEU A 72 11.21 -1.64 3.13
CA LEU A 72 10.81 -1.34 4.50
C LEU A 72 10.22 -2.55 5.23
N ILE A 73 9.45 -3.40 4.53
CA ILE A 73 8.95 -4.67 5.09
C ILE A 73 10.13 -5.58 5.49
N GLN A 74 11.11 -5.74 4.61
CA GLN A 74 12.31 -6.53 4.92
C GLN A 74 13.12 -5.93 6.06
N ALA A 75 13.28 -4.60 6.09
CA ALA A 75 13.94 -3.89 7.17
C ALA A 75 13.21 -4.07 8.51
N ALA A 76 11.87 -4.07 8.50
CA ALA A 76 11.07 -4.31 9.69
C ALA A 76 11.17 -5.78 10.16
N PHE A 77 11.14 -6.75 9.24
CA PHE A 77 11.40 -8.16 9.59
C PHE A 77 12.75 -8.33 10.26
N TYR A 78 13.81 -7.76 9.67
CA TYR A 78 15.14 -7.78 10.26
C TYR A 78 15.17 -7.13 11.64
N ALA A 79 14.61 -5.93 11.78
CA ALA A 79 14.67 -5.16 13.01
C ALA A 79 13.94 -5.84 14.17
N LEU A 80 12.78 -6.45 13.89
CA LEU A 80 11.95 -7.12 14.88
C LEU A 80 12.42 -8.54 15.20
N SER A 81 13.20 -9.18 14.31
CA SER A 81 13.73 -10.54 14.53
C SER A 81 15.12 -10.56 15.14
N HIS A 82 15.81 -9.41 15.18
CA HIS A 82 17.20 -9.36 15.64
C HIS A 82 17.30 -9.21 17.16
N CYS A 83 17.49 -10.34 17.85
CA CYS A 83 17.83 -10.41 19.29
C CYS A 83 19.30 -10.81 19.46
N PRO A 84 20.21 -9.92 19.93
CA PRO A 84 21.66 -10.18 19.94
C PRO A 84 22.11 -11.33 20.86
N ASN A 85 21.32 -11.67 21.87
CA ASN A 85 21.73 -12.56 22.96
C ASN A 85 21.05 -13.93 22.96
N GLU A 86 20.19 -14.21 22.01
CA GLU A 86 19.53 -15.50 21.88
C GLU A 86 19.91 -16.07 20.52
N GLN A 87 20.21 -17.37 20.44
CA GLN A 87 20.13 -18.09 19.17
C GLN A 87 18.71 -18.68 19.08
N PRO A 88 17.74 -17.91 18.67
CA PRO A 88 16.38 -18.37 18.64
C PRO A 88 16.14 -19.08 17.31
N GLU A 89 15.16 -19.97 17.34
CA GLU A 89 14.52 -20.39 16.10
C GLU A 89 14.06 -19.16 15.30
N PRO A 90 14.05 -19.25 13.96
CA PRO A 90 13.58 -18.15 13.12
C PRO A 90 12.20 -17.65 13.54
N VAL A 91 12.05 -16.33 13.68
CA VAL A 91 10.75 -15.69 14.01
C VAL A 91 9.74 -15.99 12.93
N ASN A 92 8.54 -16.42 13.30
CA ASN A 92 7.47 -16.74 12.37
C ASN A 92 6.84 -15.44 11.83
N VAL A 93 6.78 -15.28 10.50
CA VAL A 93 6.06 -14.18 9.85
C VAL A 93 4.73 -14.70 9.35
N VAL A 94 3.65 -14.09 9.78
CA VAL A 94 2.26 -14.48 9.44
C VAL A 94 1.46 -13.28 8.95
N SER A 95 0.38 -13.55 8.20
CA SER A 95 -0.61 -12.53 7.82
C SER A 95 -1.95 -13.21 7.59
N ALA A 96 -3.05 -12.58 8.01
CA ALA A 96 -4.39 -13.15 7.85
C ALA A 96 -4.80 -13.28 6.37
N ALA A 97 -5.20 -14.47 5.96
CA ALA A 97 -5.65 -14.73 4.59
C ALA A 97 -7.02 -14.05 4.30
N PRO A 98 -7.26 -13.65 3.04
CA PRO A 98 -6.30 -13.54 1.96
C PRO A 98 -5.29 -12.42 2.22
N TYR A 99 -4.01 -12.69 2.06
CA TYR A 99 -2.91 -11.75 2.32
C TYR A 99 -2.22 -11.28 1.04
N TYR A 100 -1.43 -10.22 1.13
CA TYR A 100 -0.62 -9.78 0.00
C TYR A 100 0.46 -10.82 -0.34
N SER A 101 0.43 -11.34 -1.56
CA SER A 101 1.29 -12.43 -2.03
C SER A 101 2.80 -12.16 -1.91
N GLY A 102 3.22 -10.91 -1.85
CA GLY A 102 4.63 -10.54 -1.72
C GLY A 102 5.20 -10.74 -0.32
N TYR A 103 4.40 -10.98 0.73
CA TYR A 103 4.95 -11.15 2.08
C TYR A 103 5.77 -12.42 2.21
N GLN A 104 5.28 -13.53 1.66
CA GLN A 104 6.02 -14.77 1.59
C GLN A 104 7.35 -14.59 0.86
N ASP A 105 7.31 -14.04 -0.36
CA ASP A 105 8.52 -13.79 -1.15
C ASP A 105 9.53 -12.93 -0.39
N LEU A 106 9.06 -11.85 0.28
CA LEU A 106 9.92 -10.94 1.04
C LEU A 106 10.51 -11.58 2.29
N ALA A 107 9.78 -12.50 2.94
CA ALA A 107 10.27 -13.23 4.11
C ALA A 107 11.30 -14.28 3.71
N ASP A 108 11.07 -15.01 2.61
CA ASP A 108 11.89 -16.16 2.22
C ASP A 108 13.11 -15.77 1.36
N PHE A 109 13.05 -14.61 0.67
CA PHE A 109 14.05 -14.19 -0.32
C PHE A 109 15.48 -14.11 0.26
N LEU A 110 15.63 -13.49 1.43
CA LEU A 110 16.96 -13.26 2.01
C LEU A 110 17.58 -14.53 2.62
N ARG A 111 16.78 -15.54 2.96
CA ARG A 111 17.22 -16.76 3.66
C ARG A 111 18.10 -16.46 4.86
N SER A 112 17.75 -15.39 5.60
CA SER A 112 18.60 -14.85 6.67
C SER A 112 18.74 -15.80 7.87
N GLY A 113 17.82 -16.76 8.05
CA GLY A 113 17.73 -17.57 9.26
C GLY A 113 17.11 -16.85 10.46
N LEU A 114 16.88 -15.53 10.37
CA LEU A 114 16.30 -14.72 11.46
C LEU A 114 14.79 -14.82 11.51
N PHE A 115 14.16 -14.98 10.38
CA PHE A 115 12.70 -15.09 10.23
C PHE A 115 12.34 -16.00 9.06
N LYS A 116 11.11 -16.50 9.06
CA LYS A 116 10.57 -17.38 8.01
C LYS A 116 9.08 -17.11 7.83
N TRP A 117 8.57 -17.32 6.62
CA TRP A 117 7.13 -17.32 6.36
C TRP A 117 6.46 -18.50 7.04
N ALA A 118 5.38 -18.25 7.80
CA ALA A 118 4.61 -19.25 8.52
C ALA A 118 3.11 -19.30 8.13
N GLY A 119 2.72 -18.53 7.08
CA GLY A 119 1.41 -18.68 6.47
C GLY A 119 0.31 -17.80 7.06
N ASP A 120 -0.89 -18.38 7.10
CA ASP A 120 -2.10 -17.67 7.53
C ASP A 120 -2.13 -17.45 9.04
N ALA A 121 -2.25 -16.18 9.44
CA ALA A 121 -2.36 -15.78 10.85
C ALA A 121 -3.60 -16.36 11.54
N ASN A 122 -4.71 -16.60 10.81
CA ASN A 122 -5.91 -17.21 11.38
C ASN A 122 -5.71 -18.69 11.78
N SER A 123 -4.73 -19.36 11.18
CA SER A 123 -4.37 -20.75 11.46
C SER A 123 -3.11 -20.90 12.31
N PHE A 124 -2.54 -19.77 12.77
CA PHE A 124 -1.34 -19.78 13.59
C PHE A 124 -1.68 -19.98 15.06
N HIS A 125 -1.22 -21.11 15.63
CA HIS A 125 -1.55 -21.53 17.00
C HIS A 125 -0.33 -21.59 17.94
N ASP A 126 0.87 -21.20 17.45
CA ASP A 126 2.10 -21.26 18.24
C ASP A 126 2.36 -19.92 18.95
N GLU A 127 1.42 -19.49 19.78
CA GLU A 127 1.43 -18.20 20.48
C GLU A 127 2.58 -18.05 21.49
N ASN A 128 3.24 -19.16 21.87
CA ASN A 128 4.38 -19.15 22.79
C ASN A 128 5.70 -18.81 22.09
N ARG A 129 5.77 -18.91 20.76
CA ARG A 129 6.93 -18.50 19.96
C ARG A 129 6.83 -17.05 19.54
N SER A 130 7.99 -16.46 19.28
CA SER A 130 8.04 -15.11 18.71
C SER A 130 7.48 -15.12 17.30
N TYR A 131 6.61 -14.16 17.00
CA TYR A 131 6.03 -13.99 15.68
C TYR A 131 5.91 -12.51 15.30
N ILE A 132 5.85 -12.27 14.00
CA ILE A 132 5.55 -10.97 13.39
C ILE A 132 4.28 -11.14 12.57
N GLU A 133 3.21 -10.46 12.95
CA GLU A 133 2.00 -10.39 12.14
C GLU A 133 2.04 -9.17 11.22
N VAL A 134 1.93 -9.40 9.90
CA VAL A 134 1.78 -8.30 8.93
C VAL A 134 0.30 -8.04 8.73
N VAL A 135 -0.16 -6.90 9.25
CA VAL A 135 -1.54 -6.44 9.18
C VAL A 135 -1.67 -5.44 8.04
N LYS A 136 -2.25 -5.85 6.92
CA LYS A 136 -2.50 -4.96 5.80
C LYS A 136 -3.91 -4.37 5.89
N SER A 137 -3.99 -3.02 6.02
CA SER A 137 -5.27 -2.34 6.21
C SER A 137 -5.30 -0.98 5.48
N PRO A 138 -6.15 -0.75 4.48
CA PRO A 138 -7.02 -1.72 3.78
C PRO A 138 -6.22 -2.86 3.15
N ASN A 139 -6.79 -4.05 3.18
CA ASN A 139 -6.11 -5.24 2.71
C ASN A 139 -5.94 -5.28 1.17
N ASN A 140 -4.96 -5.99 0.71
CA ASN A 140 -4.77 -6.44 -0.64
C ASN A 140 -4.71 -7.98 -0.60
N PRO A 141 -5.73 -8.68 -1.13
CA PRO A 141 -6.50 -8.29 -2.32
C PRO A 141 -7.90 -7.71 -2.08
N ASP A 142 -8.53 -7.95 -0.93
CA ASP A 142 -9.98 -7.82 -0.73
C ASP A 142 -10.45 -6.42 -0.25
N GLY A 143 -9.55 -5.48 0.02
CA GLY A 143 -9.88 -4.12 0.41
C GLY A 143 -10.47 -3.94 1.82
N VAL A 144 -10.59 -5.00 2.60
CA VAL A 144 -11.17 -4.97 3.96
C VAL A 144 -10.23 -4.28 4.94
N ILE A 145 -10.78 -3.47 5.83
CA ILE A 145 -10.05 -2.93 6.99
C ILE A 145 -9.81 -4.06 7.99
N ARG A 146 -8.55 -4.29 8.35
CA ARG A 146 -8.15 -5.40 9.22
C ARG A 146 -7.43 -4.94 10.47
N LYS A 147 -7.49 -5.79 11.49
CA LYS A 147 -6.71 -5.70 12.74
C LYS A 147 -5.87 -6.97 12.86
N ALA A 148 -4.90 -6.96 13.77
CA ALA A 148 -4.17 -8.16 14.16
C ALA A 148 -5.14 -9.22 14.70
N VAL A 149 -4.90 -10.48 14.36
CA VAL A 149 -5.75 -11.63 14.76
C VAL A 149 -5.04 -12.57 15.71
N VAL A 150 -3.70 -12.56 15.75
CA VAL A 150 -2.93 -13.37 16.70
C VAL A 150 -2.74 -12.62 18.02
N ASN A 151 -3.05 -13.26 19.15
CA ASN A 151 -3.03 -12.65 20.49
C ASN A 151 -1.97 -13.29 21.41
N GLY A 152 -0.76 -13.51 20.91
CA GLY A 152 0.35 -14.07 21.70
C GLY A 152 1.20 -12.99 22.38
N ALA A 153 1.70 -13.27 23.59
CA ALA A 153 2.48 -12.32 24.38
C ALA A 153 3.85 -11.93 23.74
N LYS A 154 4.35 -12.74 22.81
CA LYS A 154 5.60 -12.50 22.08
C LYS A 154 5.38 -12.01 20.65
N GLY A 155 4.18 -11.51 20.37
CA GLY A 155 3.79 -11.01 19.07
C GLY A 155 4.24 -9.60 18.82
N MET A 156 4.65 -9.32 17.59
CA MET A 156 4.93 -7.98 17.07
C MET A 156 4.09 -7.76 15.82
N ALA A 157 3.64 -6.55 15.58
CA ALA A 157 2.82 -6.24 14.42
C ALA A 157 3.46 -5.19 13.51
N ILE A 158 3.39 -5.43 12.20
CA ILE A 158 3.72 -4.46 11.16
C ILE A 158 2.42 -4.08 10.46
N HIS A 159 2.04 -2.80 10.52
CA HIS A 159 0.84 -2.30 9.86
C HIS A 159 1.19 -1.75 8.47
N ASP A 160 0.88 -2.51 7.43
CA ASP A 160 1.04 -2.07 6.04
C ASP A 160 -0.19 -1.26 5.62
N LEU A 161 -0.06 0.06 5.72
CA LEU A 161 -1.09 1.06 5.46
C LEU A 161 -0.99 1.69 4.07
N ALA A 162 -0.37 0.98 3.11
CA ALA A 162 -0.14 1.47 1.76
C ALA A 162 -1.40 2.01 1.07
N TYR A 163 -2.59 1.50 1.40
CA TYR A 163 -3.88 1.90 0.83
C TYR A 163 -4.77 2.71 1.78
N TYR A 164 -4.30 3.10 2.96
CA TYR A 164 -5.10 3.89 3.90
C TYR A 164 -5.10 5.38 3.53
N TRP A 165 -5.75 5.66 2.40
CA TRP A 165 -5.86 6.97 1.77
C TRP A 165 -7.29 7.25 1.29
N PRO A 166 -7.75 8.54 1.27
CA PRO A 166 -9.15 8.91 1.00
C PRO A 166 -9.71 8.40 -0.31
N GLN A 167 -8.88 8.23 -1.34
CA GLN A 167 -9.34 7.73 -2.63
C GLN A 167 -9.74 6.25 -2.63
N TYR A 168 -9.32 5.48 -1.62
CA TYR A 168 -9.60 4.05 -1.53
C TYR A 168 -10.58 3.68 -0.43
N THR A 169 -10.53 4.38 0.70
CA THR A 169 -11.33 4.07 1.88
C THR A 169 -11.62 5.32 2.70
N ALA A 170 -12.65 5.30 3.52
CA ALA A 170 -12.87 6.35 4.49
C ALA A 170 -11.73 6.41 5.51
N VAL A 171 -11.18 7.59 5.74
CA VAL A 171 -10.27 7.86 6.86
C VAL A 171 -11.12 8.21 8.07
N THR A 172 -11.34 7.21 8.94
CA THR A 172 -12.22 7.33 10.11
C THR A 172 -11.48 7.81 11.36
N SER A 173 -10.19 7.52 11.43
CA SER A 173 -9.30 7.96 12.51
C SER A 173 -7.84 7.86 12.07
N PRO A 174 -6.93 8.63 12.68
CA PRO A 174 -5.50 8.42 12.45
C PRO A 174 -5.07 7.04 12.98
N ALA A 175 -4.31 6.30 12.16
CA ALA A 175 -3.66 5.08 12.62
C ALA A 175 -2.53 5.43 13.59
N ASP A 176 -2.39 4.66 14.66
CA ASP A 176 -1.37 4.86 15.68
C ASP A 176 -0.85 3.51 16.17
N HIS A 177 0.17 3.00 15.47
CA HIS A 177 0.76 1.68 15.70
C HIS A 177 2.28 1.78 15.78
N ASP A 178 2.93 0.79 16.37
CA ASP A 178 4.39 0.80 16.59
C ASP A 178 5.20 0.84 15.30
N VAL A 179 4.74 0.15 14.26
CA VAL A 179 5.36 0.17 12.92
C VAL A 179 4.27 0.32 11.87
N MET A 180 4.25 1.45 11.18
CA MET A 180 3.29 1.77 10.11
C MET A 180 4.03 2.03 8.81
N LEU A 181 3.62 1.38 7.73
CA LEU A 181 4.28 1.47 6.42
C LEU A 181 3.40 2.16 5.39
N PHE A 182 4.00 3.09 4.65
CA PHE A 182 3.37 3.85 3.58
C PHE A 182 4.24 3.85 2.32
N THR A 183 3.67 4.21 1.17
CA THR A 183 4.40 4.25 -0.09
C THR A 183 3.82 5.28 -1.08
N LEU A 184 4.70 6.01 -1.72
CA LEU A 184 4.36 6.94 -2.80
C LEU A 184 3.65 6.24 -3.97
N SER A 185 3.96 4.95 -4.18
CA SER A 185 3.36 4.14 -5.23
C SER A 185 1.84 4.07 -5.15
N LYS A 186 1.26 4.15 -3.95
CA LYS A 186 -0.18 3.99 -3.72
C LYS A 186 -0.85 5.30 -3.31
N SER A 187 -0.15 6.16 -2.56
CA SER A 187 -0.70 7.47 -2.19
C SER A 187 -0.91 8.36 -3.41
N THR A 188 0.04 8.41 -4.35
CA THR A 188 0.05 9.37 -5.46
C THR A 188 0.18 8.74 -6.85
N GLY A 189 0.37 7.43 -6.93
CA GLY A 189 0.54 6.70 -8.21
C GLY A 189 1.98 6.61 -8.73
N HIS A 190 2.95 7.28 -8.09
CA HIS A 190 4.34 7.33 -8.56
C HIS A 190 5.14 6.06 -8.18
N ALA A 191 4.67 4.91 -8.66
CA ALA A 191 5.31 3.62 -8.36
C ALA A 191 6.76 3.53 -8.85
N GLY A 192 7.08 4.21 -9.95
CA GLY A 192 8.44 4.25 -10.52
C GLY A 192 9.44 5.05 -9.71
N SER A 193 9.01 5.94 -8.81
CA SER A 193 9.91 6.72 -7.95
C SER A 193 10.59 5.90 -6.86
N ARG A 194 10.08 4.71 -6.55
CA ARG A 194 10.61 3.77 -5.57
C ARG A 194 10.84 4.40 -4.18
N ILE A 195 9.86 5.15 -3.69
CA ILE A 195 9.87 5.76 -2.35
C ILE A 195 8.74 5.18 -1.49
N GLY A 196 9.11 4.80 -0.27
CA GLY A 196 8.22 4.46 0.83
C GLY A 196 8.78 4.98 2.13
N TRP A 197 7.93 5.08 3.15
CA TRP A 197 8.37 5.47 4.49
C TRP A 197 7.67 4.63 5.54
N ALA A 198 8.37 4.44 6.65
CA ALA A 198 7.85 3.85 7.87
C ALA A 198 7.75 4.94 8.95
N LEU A 199 6.68 4.90 9.74
CA LEU A 199 6.54 5.60 11.00
C LEU A 199 6.76 4.57 12.10
N VAL A 200 7.84 4.72 12.88
CA VAL A 200 8.31 3.72 13.84
C VAL A 200 8.39 4.34 15.22
N ARG A 201 7.65 3.81 16.19
CA ARG A 201 7.60 4.35 17.56
C ARG A 201 8.88 4.07 18.33
N ASP A 202 9.35 2.84 18.31
CA ASP A 202 10.55 2.43 19.04
C ASP A 202 11.83 2.87 18.30
N LYS A 203 12.66 3.62 19.02
CA LYS A 203 13.92 4.16 18.48
C LYS A 203 14.91 3.07 18.09
N GLU A 204 14.99 1.97 18.84
CA GLU A 204 15.94 0.90 18.55
C GLU A 204 15.50 0.07 17.36
N VAL A 205 14.19 -0.15 17.19
CA VAL A 205 13.63 -0.74 15.97
C VAL A 205 13.94 0.15 14.76
N ALA A 206 13.71 1.47 14.87
CA ALA A 206 14.02 2.41 13.80
C ALA A 206 15.51 2.40 13.42
N LYS A 207 16.43 2.36 14.41
CA LYS A 207 17.89 2.25 14.16
C LYS A 207 18.24 0.97 13.42
N LYS A 208 17.67 -0.17 13.81
CA LYS A 208 17.90 -1.46 13.13
C LYS A 208 17.38 -1.43 11.69
N MET A 209 16.21 -0.81 11.43
CA MET A 209 15.69 -0.62 10.08
C MET A 209 16.61 0.26 9.23
N VAL A 210 17.10 1.37 9.78
CA VAL A 210 18.08 2.25 9.12
C VAL A 210 19.37 1.48 8.81
N LYS A 211 19.86 0.67 9.75
CA LYS A 211 21.06 -0.16 9.56
C LYS A 211 20.88 -1.20 8.44
N PHE A 212 19.72 -1.83 8.36
CA PHE A 212 19.40 -2.73 7.25
C PHE A 212 19.49 -2.01 5.90
N ILE A 213 18.89 -0.83 5.77
CA ILE A 213 18.88 -0.05 4.53
C ILE A 213 20.29 0.48 4.20
N GLU A 214 21.06 0.89 5.22
CA GLU A 214 22.46 1.27 5.07
C GLU A 214 23.28 0.13 4.42
N ILE A 215 23.16 -1.09 4.94
CA ILE A 215 23.89 -2.25 4.41
C ILE A 215 23.45 -2.61 3.00
N ASN A 216 22.16 -2.50 2.71
CA ASN A 216 21.58 -2.90 1.41
C ASN A 216 21.91 -1.92 0.28
N THR A 217 21.74 -0.61 0.53
CA THR A 217 21.71 0.42 -0.54
C THR A 217 22.45 1.71 -0.14
N VAL A 218 23.11 1.74 1.02
CA VAL A 218 23.74 2.96 1.57
C VAL A 218 22.75 4.14 1.63
N GLY A 219 21.51 3.84 2.00
CA GLY A 219 20.40 4.80 2.02
C GLY A 219 19.55 4.75 0.74
N VAL A 220 18.85 5.83 0.47
CA VAL A 220 17.89 5.97 -0.64
C VAL A 220 18.29 7.17 -1.50
N SER A 221 18.12 7.04 -2.83
CA SER A 221 18.45 8.11 -3.81
C SER A 221 17.88 9.47 -3.38
N LYS A 222 18.75 10.48 -3.27
CA LYS A 222 18.35 11.84 -2.90
C LYS A 222 17.49 12.49 -3.97
N GLU A 223 17.76 12.26 -5.24
CA GLU A 223 16.95 12.73 -6.35
C GLU A 223 15.53 12.19 -6.27
N ALA A 224 15.38 10.89 -5.96
CA ALA A 224 14.08 10.29 -5.76
C ALA A 224 13.34 10.89 -4.55
N GLN A 225 14.06 11.21 -3.47
CA GLN A 225 13.50 11.84 -2.28
C GLN A 225 13.06 13.29 -2.58
N LEU A 226 13.87 14.09 -3.26
CA LEU A 226 13.51 15.46 -3.65
C LEU A 226 12.31 15.50 -4.60
N ARG A 227 12.26 14.55 -5.54
CA ARG A 227 11.09 14.35 -6.39
C ARG A 227 9.86 13.99 -5.58
N ALA A 228 9.98 13.07 -4.63
CA ALA A 228 8.89 12.66 -3.75
C ALA A 228 8.39 13.83 -2.89
N ALA A 229 9.27 14.63 -2.31
CA ALA A 229 8.93 15.83 -1.56
C ALA A 229 8.07 16.80 -2.40
N THR A 230 8.51 17.07 -3.65
CA THR A 230 7.75 17.93 -4.56
C THR A 230 6.35 17.37 -4.86
N ILE A 231 6.24 16.06 -5.11
CA ILE A 231 4.96 15.38 -5.36
C ILE A 231 4.04 15.50 -4.14
N LEU A 232 4.54 15.20 -2.93
CA LEU A 232 3.75 15.27 -1.70
C LEU A 232 3.29 16.70 -1.41
N ARG A 233 4.17 17.71 -1.62
CA ARG A 233 3.81 19.12 -1.51
C ARG A 233 2.66 19.48 -2.44
N ILE A 234 2.73 19.13 -3.73
CA ILE A 234 1.67 19.41 -4.70
C ILE A 234 0.35 18.79 -4.25
N VAL A 235 0.37 17.56 -3.77
CA VAL A 235 -0.84 16.90 -3.26
C VAL A 235 -1.38 17.65 -2.03
N SER A 236 -0.52 18.01 -1.08
CA SER A 236 -0.91 18.79 0.10
C SER A 236 -1.49 20.14 -0.27
N ASP A 237 -0.85 20.86 -1.21
CA ASP A 237 -1.29 22.18 -1.68
C ASP A 237 -2.66 22.08 -2.37
N SER A 238 -2.90 21.04 -3.17
CA SER A 238 -4.21 20.79 -3.81
C SER A 238 -5.35 20.61 -2.82
N CYS A 239 -5.06 20.18 -1.59
CA CYS A 239 -6.05 20.00 -0.55
C CYS A 239 -6.33 21.30 0.26
N ARG A 240 -5.50 22.33 0.11
CA ARG A 240 -5.62 23.62 0.82
C ARG A 240 -6.43 24.61 0.00
N ARG A 241 -7.73 24.43 -0.14
CA ARG A 241 -8.62 25.25 -0.98
C ARG A 241 -8.56 26.75 -0.70
N HIS A 242 -8.35 27.14 0.56
CA HIS A 242 -8.25 28.56 0.93
C HIS A 242 -7.00 29.23 0.34
N THR A 243 -5.92 28.47 0.15
CA THR A 243 -4.66 28.99 -0.37
C THR A 243 -4.57 28.83 -1.90
N TYR A 244 -5.17 27.76 -2.44
CA TYR A 244 -5.09 27.40 -3.86
C TYR A 244 -6.50 27.07 -4.41
N PRO A 245 -7.39 28.07 -4.57
CA PRO A 245 -8.80 27.85 -4.91
C PRO A 245 -9.00 27.22 -6.30
N ASP A 246 -8.09 27.48 -7.23
CA ASP A 246 -8.17 26.97 -8.62
C ASP A 246 -7.56 25.58 -8.79
N MET A 247 -6.95 25.03 -7.74
CA MET A 247 -6.31 23.72 -7.81
C MET A 247 -7.33 22.64 -7.46
N GLU A 248 -7.52 21.67 -8.38
CA GLU A 248 -8.37 20.51 -8.14
C GLU A 248 -7.75 19.63 -7.05
N ASN A 249 -8.55 19.28 -6.03
CA ASN A 249 -8.10 18.42 -4.93
C ASN A 249 -7.76 17.02 -5.46
N PHE A 250 -6.53 16.59 -5.23
CA PHE A 250 -6.01 15.31 -5.71
C PHE A 250 -6.82 14.11 -5.23
N PHE A 251 -7.17 14.07 -3.94
CA PHE A 251 -7.90 12.92 -3.38
C PHE A 251 -9.35 12.88 -3.84
N GLU A 252 -10.01 14.03 -3.97
CA GLU A 252 -11.36 14.12 -4.50
C GLU A 252 -11.43 13.69 -5.97
N HIS A 253 -10.49 14.18 -6.79
CA HIS A 253 -10.36 13.77 -8.19
C HIS A 253 -10.16 12.25 -8.30
N SER A 254 -9.22 11.71 -7.52
CA SER A 254 -8.91 10.28 -7.53
C SER A 254 -10.08 9.45 -7.03
N LYS A 255 -10.77 9.89 -5.98
CA LYS A 255 -12.00 9.24 -5.45
C LYS A 255 -13.09 9.20 -6.50
N LYS A 256 -13.38 10.30 -7.18
CA LYS A 256 -14.37 10.39 -8.25
C LYS A 256 -14.12 9.37 -9.37
N ILE A 257 -12.85 9.21 -9.78
CA ILE A 257 -12.49 8.20 -10.78
C ILE A 257 -12.75 6.78 -10.23
N MET A 258 -12.37 6.49 -9.00
CA MET A 258 -12.59 5.19 -8.37
C MET A 258 -14.09 4.89 -8.23
N ASP A 259 -14.90 5.85 -7.82
CA ASP A 259 -16.35 5.72 -7.70
C ASP A 259 -16.98 5.35 -9.05
N GLY A 260 -16.59 6.05 -10.11
CA GLY A 260 -17.04 5.75 -11.47
C GLY A 260 -16.65 4.36 -11.94
N ARG A 261 -15.42 3.92 -11.67
CA ARG A 261 -14.93 2.59 -12.03
C ARG A 261 -15.64 1.49 -11.27
N TRP A 262 -15.80 1.63 -9.96
CA TRP A 262 -16.47 0.65 -9.12
C TRP A 262 -17.96 0.54 -9.48
N LYS A 263 -18.63 1.66 -9.78
CA LYS A 263 -20.00 1.64 -10.29
C LYS A 263 -20.11 0.82 -11.58
N ARG A 264 -19.26 1.09 -12.58
CA ARG A 264 -19.24 0.35 -13.85
C ARG A 264 -18.99 -1.14 -13.67
N LEU A 265 -18.02 -1.52 -12.82
CA LEU A 265 -17.74 -2.91 -12.48
C LEU A 265 -18.96 -3.57 -11.84
N THR A 266 -19.55 -2.93 -10.83
CA THR A 266 -20.69 -3.46 -10.09
C THR A 266 -21.92 -3.61 -11.01
N ASP A 267 -22.14 -2.69 -11.95
CA ASP A 267 -23.24 -2.76 -12.92
C ASP A 267 -23.07 -3.95 -13.88
N VAL A 268 -21.85 -4.31 -14.26
CA VAL A 268 -21.59 -5.53 -15.05
C VAL A 268 -21.81 -6.77 -14.19
N VAL A 269 -21.20 -6.82 -12.99
CA VAL A 269 -21.31 -7.99 -12.10
C VAL A 269 -22.76 -8.28 -11.69
N LYS A 270 -23.60 -7.24 -11.47
CA LYS A 270 -25.03 -7.43 -11.16
C LYS A 270 -25.85 -8.09 -12.26
N ARG A 271 -25.40 -7.98 -13.50
CA ARG A 271 -26.06 -8.60 -14.67
C ARG A 271 -25.59 -10.03 -14.92
N SER A 272 -24.60 -10.49 -14.15
CA SER A 272 -23.94 -11.78 -14.29
C SER A 272 -24.25 -12.68 -13.10
N ASP A 273 -24.60 -13.94 -13.39
CA ASP A 273 -24.67 -15.00 -12.37
C ASP A 273 -23.32 -15.70 -12.15
N LEU A 274 -22.27 -15.27 -12.86
CA LEU A 274 -20.95 -15.90 -12.84
C LEU A 274 -20.00 -15.30 -11.80
N PHE A 275 -20.24 -14.04 -11.40
CA PHE A 275 -19.31 -13.29 -10.57
C PHE A 275 -20.00 -12.61 -9.40
N SER A 276 -19.27 -12.46 -8.33
CA SER A 276 -19.63 -11.57 -7.23
C SER A 276 -18.42 -10.74 -6.79
N VAL A 277 -18.68 -9.58 -6.19
CA VAL A 277 -17.67 -8.71 -5.60
C VAL A 277 -18.02 -8.40 -4.17
N THR A 278 -17.00 -8.16 -3.35
CA THR A 278 -17.18 -7.76 -1.95
C THR A 278 -17.94 -6.44 -1.86
N LYS A 279 -18.92 -6.37 -0.97
CA LYS A 279 -19.60 -5.14 -0.59
C LYS A 279 -18.90 -4.52 0.60
N TYR A 280 -18.71 -3.22 0.58
CA TYR A 280 -18.04 -2.49 1.66
C TYR A 280 -19.04 -1.60 2.40
N PRO A 281 -18.81 -1.35 3.70
CA PRO A 281 -19.65 -0.42 4.46
C PRO A 281 -19.44 1.01 3.99
N ILE A 282 -20.49 1.81 4.05
CA ILE A 282 -20.42 3.26 3.94
C ILE A 282 -19.97 3.80 5.31
N GLN A 283 -18.93 4.63 5.34
CA GLN A 283 -18.38 5.18 6.57
C GLN A 283 -18.13 6.68 6.44
N HIS A 284 -18.20 7.40 7.55
CA HIS A 284 -17.82 8.81 7.58
C HIS A 284 -16.32 8.95 7.38
N CYS A 285 -15.91 9.69 6.37
CA CYS A 285 -14.52 10.03 6.10
C CYS A 285 -14.21 11.40 6.70
N ASN A 286 -13.35 11.46 7.72
CA ASN A 286 -13.02 12.72 8.39
C ASN A 286 -12.35 13.71 7.44
N PHE A 287 -11.49 13.24 6.54
CA PHE A 287 -10.84 14.08 5.53
C PHE A 287 -11.83 14.68 4.53
N MET A 288 -12.82 13.91 4.06
CA MET A 288 -13.82 14.37 3.09
C MET A 288 -14.98 15.13 3.77
N GLY A 289 -15.14 15.01 5.09
CA GLY A 289 -16.24 15.61 5.85
C GLY A 289 -17.63 15.03 5.51
N CYS A 290 -17.70 13.83 4.91
CA CYS A 290 -18.94 13.21 4.50
C CYS A 290 -18.86 11.67 4.56
N PHE A 291 -20.02 11.02 4.43
CA PHE A 291 -20.10 9.57 4.28
C PHE A 291 -19.62 9.15 2.88
N THR A 292 -18.70 8.18 2.82
CA THR A 292 -18.12 7.68 1.58
C THR A 292 -18.18 6.16 1.52
N GLU A 293 -18.33 5.63 0.31
CA GLU A 293 -18.14 4.22 0.03
C GLU A 293 -16.64 3.90 -0.10
N THR A 294 -16.26 2.72 0.37
CA THR A 294 -14.91 2.19 0.17
C THR A 294 -14.79 1.62 -1.24
N HIS A 295 -13.81 2.11 -1.99
CA HIS A 295 -13.51 1.67 -3.36
C HIS A 295 -12.03 1.26 -3.45
N PRO A 296 -11.68 0.03 -3.07
CA PRO A 296 -10.30 -0.44 -3.02
C PRO A 296 -9.60 -0.38 -4.37
N ALA A 297 -8.26 -0.32 -4.32
CA ALA A 297 -7.40 -0.33 -5.50
C ALA A 297 -7.51 -1.62 -6.34
N PHE A 298 -8.05 -2.69 -5.75
CA PHE A 298 -8.30 -3.96 -6.40
C PHE A 298 -9.74 -4.42 -6.18
N ALA A 299 -10.33 -4.99 -7.22
CA ALA A 299 -11.54 -5.78 -7.08
C ALA A 299 -11.15 -7.22 -6.76
N TRP A 300 -11.69 -7.74 -5.66
CA TRP A 300 -11.62 -9.13 -5.28
C TRP A 300 -12.91 -9.79 -5.72
N MET A 301 -12.83 -10.52 -6.83
CA MET A 301 -13.98 -11.12 -7.48
C MET A 301 -14.01 -12.61 -7.20
N LYS A 302 -15.18 -13.12 -6.79
CA LYS A 302 -15.46 -14.55 -6.68
C LYS A 302 -16.18 -15.01 -7.93
N CYS A 303 -15.64 -16.02 -8.59
CA CYS A 303 -16.32 -16.76 -9.65
C CYS A 303 -17.29 -17.78 -9.05
N LYS A 304 -18.17 -18.34 -9.88
CA LYS A 304 -19.04 -19.42 -9.51
C LYS A 304 -18.24 -20.62 -9.01
N GLU A 305 -18.82 -21.39 -8.09
CA GLU A 305 -18.21 -22.55 -7.48
C GLU A 305 -17.65 -23.54 -8.52
N GLY A 306 -16.43 -24.04 -8.28
CA GLY A 306 -15.73 -24.98 -9.16
C GLY A 306 -15.11 -24.34 -10.42
N VAL A 307 -15.11 -23.01 -10.54
CA VAL A 307 -14.53 -22.31 -11.68
C VAL A 307 -13.16 -21.75 -11.32
N ASP A 308 -12.09 -22.17 -12.01
CA ASP A 308 -10.80 -21.49 -11.95
C ASP A 308 -10.93 -20.09 -12.58
N GLY A 309 -11.01 -19.09 -11.72
CA GLY A 309 -11.21 -17.69 -12.14
C GLY A 309 -10.07 -17.16 -13.00
N GLU A 310 -8.80 -17.47 -12.67
CA GLU A 310 -7.66 -16.95 -13.46
C GLU A 310 -7.68 -17.53 -14.87
N LYS A 311 -8.02 -18.78 -15.03
CA LYS A 311 -8.16 -19.44 -16.34
C LYS A 311 -9.30 -18.82 -17.16
N LEU A 312 -10.48 -18.70 -16.55
CA LEU A 312 -11.66 -18.08 -17.19
C LEU A 312 -11.35 -16.67 -17.71
N PHE A 313 -10.75 -15.82 -16.88
CA PHE A 313 -10.41 -14.44 -17.27
C PHE A 313 -9.31 -14.41 -18.35
N ARG A 314 -8.33 -15.32 -18.29
CA ARG A 314 -7.27 -15.41 -19.30
C ARG A 314 -7.81 -15.79 -20.69
N GLU A 315 -8.79 -16.66 -20.78
CA GLU A 315 -9.49 -17.00 -22.04
C GLU A 315 -10.14 -15.77 -22.67
N GLN A 316 -10.60 -14.83 -21.84
CA GLN A 316 -11.12 -13.53 -22.29
C GLN A 316 -10.02 -12.46 -22.47
N LYS A 317 -8.75 -12.84 -22.45
CA LYS A 317 -7.59 -11.93 -22.54
C LYS A 317 -7.58 -10.87 -21.43
N ILE A 318 -8.12 -11.18 -20.26
CA ILE A 318 -8.06 -10.37 -19.05
C ILE A 318 -6.99 -10.95 -18.13
N GLN A 319 -5.98 -10.14 -17.81
CA GLN A 319 -4.93 -10.56 -16.88
C GLN A 319 -5.36 -10.30 -15.44
N THR A 320 -5.43 -11.35 -14.66
CA THR A 320 -5.78 -11.32 -13.23
C THR A 320 -4.67 -11.96 -12.39
N ARG A 321 -4.94 -12.13 -11.11
CA ARG A 321 -4.13 -12.94 -10.19
C ARG A 321 -5.04 -13.88 -9.43
N SER A 322 -4.75 -15.19 -9.49
CA SER A 322 -5.50 -16.24 -8.78
C SER A 322 -5.49 -16.04 -7.27
N GLY A 323 -6.58 -16.40 -6.62
CA GLY A 323 -6.75 -16.44 -5.17
C GLY A 323 -5.69 -17.25 -4.45
N ARG A 324 -5.21 -18.33 -5.06
CA ARG A 324 -4.14 -19.18 -4.51
C ARG A 324 -2.87 -18.40 -4.14
N ARG A 325 -2.55 -17.33 -4.87
CA ARG A 325 -1.40 -16.46 -4.57
C ARG A 325 -1.58 -15.63 -3.29
N PHE A 326 -2.79 -15.56 -2.78
CA PHE A 326 -3.17 -14.76 -1.61
C PHE A 326 -3.61 -15.63 -0.43
N GLY A 327 -3.37 -16.96 -0.49
CA GLY A 327 -3.83 -17.92 0.51
C GLY A 327 -5.35 -18.15 0.48
N SER A 328 -5.98 -18.06 -0.71
CA SER A 328 -7.41 -18.29 -0.93
C SER A 328 -7.63 -19.27 -2.09
N ASP A 329 -8.91 -19.58 -2.39
CA ASP A 329 -9.29 -20.53 -3.41
C ASP A 329 -9.09 -20.00 -4.83
N GLU A 330 -9.02 -20.89 -5.81
CA GLU A 330 -8.86 -20.56 -7.23
C GLU A 330 -10.09 -19.90 -7.85
N GLU A 331 -11.24 -20.00 -7.21
CA GLU A 331 -12.45 -19.28 -7.58
C GLU A 331 -12.31 -17.77 -7.46
N TYR A 332 -11.38 -17.32 -6.62
CA TYR A 332 -11.13 -15.90 -6.43
C TYR A 332 -10.07 -15.38 -7.40
N VAL A 333 -10.30 -14.17 -7.88
CA VAL A 333 -9.32 -13.42 -8.66
C VAL A 333 -9.21 -11.98 -8.20
N ARG A 334 -7.99 -11.45 -8.27
CA ARG A 334 -7.73 -10.04 -8.04
C ARG A 334 -7.57 -9.30 -9.36
N VAL A 335 -8.36 -8.24 -9.54
CA VAL A 335 -8.31 -7.33 -10.70
C VAL A 335 -7.86 -5.94 -10.25
N SER A 336 -7.00 -5.28 -11.04
CA SER A 336 -6.56 -3.91 -10.76
C SER A 336 -7.62 -2.89 -11.18
N MET A 337 -7.97 -1.99 -10.25
CA MET A 337 -8.89 -0.87 -10.49
C MET A 337 -8.15 0.45 -10.78
N VAL A 338 -6.81 0.45 -10.70
CA VAL A 338 -5.98 1.67 -10.82
C VAL A 338 -5.21 1.78 -12.13
N GLY A 339 -5.44 0.89 -13.10
CA GLY A 339 -4.84 0.93 -14.44
C GLY A 339 -5.17 2.21 -15.21
N ARG A 340 -4.70 2.32 -16.46
CA ARG A 340 -5.06 3.43 -17.36
C ARG A 340 -6.54 3.35 -17.74
N ASP A 341 -7.13 4.48 -18.13
CA ASP A 341 -8.56 4.55 -18.40
C ASP A 341 -8.96 3.63 -19.57
N HIS A 342 -8.21 3.64 -20.67
CA HIS A 342 -8.47 2.76 -21.81
C HIS A 342 -8.31 1.27 -21.48
N GLU A 343 -7.35 0.89 -20.60
CA GLU A 343 -7.19 -0.48 -20.15
C GLU A 343 -8.38 -0.94 -19.31
N PHE A 344 -8.90 -0.03 -18.46
CA PHE A 344 -10.09 -0.28 -17.67
C PHE A 344 -11.34 -0.39 -18.56
N ASP A 345 -11.47 0.42 -19.61
CA ASP A 345 -12.57 0.35 -20.58
C ASP A 345 -12.58 -1.01 -21.30
N ILE A 346 -11.41 -1.47 -21.77
CA ILE A 346 -11.26 -2.79 -22.40
C ILE A 346 -11.60 -3.91 -21.40
N PHE A 347 -11.17 -3.79 -20.14
CA PHE A 347 -11.49 -4.76 -19.10
C PHE A 347 -13.01 -4.89 -18.91
N VAL A 348 -13.72 -3.77 -18.72
CA VAL A 348 -15.19 -3.77 -18.53
C VAL A 348 -15.91 -4.33 -19.74
N GLN A 349 -15.49 -3.97 -20.96
CA GLN A 349 -16.05 -4.51 -22.21
C GLN A 349 -15.87 -6.03 -22.28
N ARG A 350 -14.68 -6.54 -22.03
CA ARG A 350 -14.40 -7.98 -22.06
C ARG A 350 -15.15 -8.74 -20.97
N LEU A 351 -15.23 -8.17 -19.78
CA LEU A 351 -15.97 -8.76 -18.67
C LEU A 351 -17.47 -8.91 -19.03
N SER A 352 -18.07 -7.90 -19.67
CA SER A 352 -19.46 -7.95 -20.14
C SER A 352 -19.70 -9.03 -21.21
N SER A 353 -18.67 -9.45 -21.93
CA SER A 353 -18.79 -10.46 -22.99
C SER A 353 -18.64 -11.90 -22.46
N VAL A 354 -18.19 -12.10 -21.21
CA VAL A 354 -18.03 -13.46 -20.63
C VAL A 354 -19.34 -14.23 -20.58
N GLU A 355 -20.46 -13.54 -20.34
CA GLU A 355 -21.80 -14.13 -20.22
C GLU A 355 -22.32 -14.68 -21.54
N SER A 356 -22.06 -13.98 -22.64
CA SER A 356 -22.58 -14.37 -23.96
C SER A 356 -21.95 -15.69 -24.47
N CYS A 357 -20.77 -16.06 -23.97
CA CYS A 357 -20.06 -17.27 -24.40
C CYS A 357 -20.52 -18.55 -23.65
N MET A 358 -21.14 -18.44 -22.48
CA MET A 358 -21.58 -19.61 -21.71
C MET A 358 -23.05 -19.99 -21.92
N GLY A 359 -23.85 -19.07 -22.49
CA GLY A 359 -25.27 -19.29 -22.78
C GLY A 359 -25.53 -20.07 -24.08
N THR A 360 -24.50 -20.49 -24.81
CA THR A 360 -24.57 -21.16 -26.10
C THR A 360 -23.98 -22.57 -26.12
N LYS A 361 -23.98 -23.24 -24.97
CA LYS A 361 -23.63 -24.68 -24.92
C LYS A 361 -24.79 -25.49 -24.33
#